data_976e37ad2c7dd0784f8e12ab582182d6
#
_entry.id   976e37ad2c7dd0784f8e12ab582182d6
#
_cell.length_a   1.000
_cell.length_b   1.000
_cell.length_c   1.000
_cell.angle_alpha   90.00
_cell.angle_beta   90.00
_cell.angle_gamma   90.00
#
_symmetry.space_group_name_H-M   'P 1'
#
loop_
_entity.id
_entity.type
_entity.pdbx_description
1 polymer ?
#
loop_
_entity_poly.entity_id
_entity_poly.type
_entity_poly.pdbx_seq_one_letter_code
_entity_poly.pdbx_strand_id
1 'polypeptide(L)'
;SKKYRYMLNASGYVMTNTMAKAQNNAYYVSDSKGRIITKKLVKYKGSRYYFGGNGQRVSWKNCWHGCPGASNKIYYFGSTAGKVVEKYGWQKVTDAKGQFFGWFYFDKNGNHYKSQMITNKSSKKSYYFNSTGQLATGKTKIGKNYYFFATSDANAHRGWMYKSTLIRYQNKWYYAGGNGVLKKSGWQKMAGTAAIPLKWRWHIQWIPDGETAQNS
;
A
#
# COMPACT_ATOMS: atom_id res chain seq x y z
N SER A 1 19.18 33.95 -1.15
CA SER A 1 18.28 34.24 -0.01
C SER A 1 16.94 33.56 -0.19
N LYS A 2 16.36 33.05 0.89
CA LYS A 2 15.07 32.35 0.86
C LYS A 2 13.93 33.38 0.76
N LYS A 3 13.22 33.38 -0.36
CA LYS A 3 12.05 34.26 -0.57
C LYS A 3 10.81 33.67 0.10
N TYR A 4 10.06 34.50 0.85
CA TYR A 4 8.80 34.12 1.48
C TYR A 4 7.65 34.94 0.90
N ARG A 5 6.45 34.37 0.85
CA ARG A 5 5.21 35.08 0.54
C ARG A 5 4.43 35.23 1.84
N TYR A 6 3.79 36.36 1.98
CA TYR A 6 3.01 36.73 3.16
C TYR A 6 1.53 36.84 2.79
N MET A 7 0.68 36.63 3.77
CA MET A 7 -0.75 36.82 3.64
C MET A 7 -1.14 38.14 4.34
N LEU A 8 -1.79 39.05 3.62
CA LEU A 8 -2.22 40.33 4.13
C LEU A 8 -3.76 40.39 4.15
N ASN A 9 -4.34 41.12 5.12
CA ASN A 9 -5.76 41.46 5.11
C ASN A 9 -6.03 42.67 4.20
N ALA A 10 -7.29 43.09 4.10
CA ALA A 10 -7.69 44.21 3.27
C ALA A 10 -7.05 45.57 3.69
N SER A 11 -6.65 45.68 4.95
CA SER A 11 -5.97 46.88 5.49
C SER A 11 -4.44 46.82 5.39
N GLY A 12 -3.88 45.79 4.71
CA GLY A 12 -2.45 45.60 4.53
C GLY A 12 -1.71 44.97 5.70
N TYR A 13 -2.37 44.55 6.77
CA TYR A 13 -1.74 43.87 7.91
C TYR A 13 -1.43 42.41 7.62
N VAL A 14 -0.29 41.91 8.11
CA VAL A 14 0.12 40.53 7.99
C VAL A 14 -0.81 39.63 8.82
N MET A 15 -1.39 38.65 8.16
CA MET A 15 -2.25 37.65 8.80
C MET A 15 -1.42 36.47 9.26
N THR A 16 -1.47 36.11 10.56
CA THR A 16 -0.69 35.01 11.17
C THR A 16 -1.60 33.87 11.61
N ASN A 17 -1.09 32.64 11.60
CA ASN A 17 -1.77 31.42 12.09
C ASN A 17 -3.22 31.28 11.56
N THR A 18 -3.49 31.71 10.36
CA THR A 18 -4.86 31.72 9.82
C THR A 18 -4.94 31.13 8.44
N MET A 19 -6.12 30.61 8.11
CA MET A 19 -6.49 30.18 6.76
C MET A 19 -7.49 31.17 6.20
N ALA A 20 -7.20 31.74 5.05
CA ALA A 20 -8.10 32.66 4.39
C ALA A 20 -8.20 32.38 2.88
N LYS A 21 -9.28 32.83 2.29
CA LYS A 21 -9.54 32.79 0.86
C LYS A 21 -9.00 34.08 0.23
N ALA A 22 -8.13 33.92 -0.75
CA ALA A 22 -7.60 35.07 -1.49
C ALA A 22 -8.51 35.50 -2.67
N GLN A 23 -8.21 36.62 -3.31
CA GLN A 23 -8.96 37.13 -4.48
C GLN A 23 -9.06 36.15 -5.64
N ASN A 24 -8.07 35.27 -5.81
CA ASN A 24 -8.07 34.18 -6.81
C ASN A 24 -8.93 32.98 -6.41
N ASN A 25 -9.82 33.13 -5.41
CA ASN A 25 -10.67 32.11 -4.87
C ASN A 25 -9.94 30.88 -4.24
N ALA A 26 -8.62 30.88 -4.14
CA ALA A 26 -7.85 29.84 -3.49
C ALA A 26 -7.69 30.10 -2.00
N TYR A 27 -7.63 29.01 -1.21
CA TYR A 27 -7.32 29.09 0.21
C TYR A 27 -5.82 28.96 0.45
N TYR A 28 -5.29 29.79 1.32
CA TYR A 28 -3.93 29.76 1.81
C TYR A 28 -3.92 29.71 3.34
N VAL A 29 -2.82 29.25 3.92
CA VAL A 29 -2.62 29.26 5.38
C VAL A 29 -1.25 29.88 5.70
N SER A 30 -1.21 30.74 6.72
CA SER A 30 0.01 31.35 7.21
C SER A 30 0.51 30.73 8.52
N ASP A 31 1.81 30.82 8.73
CA ASP A 31 2.46 30.47 10.00
C ASP A 31 2.39 31.62 11.02
N SER A 32 3.04 31.46 12.18
CA SER A 32 3.09 32.48 13.23
C SER A 32 3.81 33.77 12.82
N LYS A 33 4.58 33.76 11.73
CA LYS A 33 5.24 34.92 11.15
C LYS A 33 4.51 35.48 9.92
N GLY A 34 3.32 34.99 9.63
CA GLY A 34 2.50 35.38 8.47
C GLY A 34 2.95 34.79 7.13
N ARG A 35 3.96 33.92 7.10
CA ARG A 35 4.48 33.33 5.87
C ARG A 35 3.55 32.24 5.37
N ILE A 36 3.26 32.23 4.07
CA ILE A 36 2.44 31.19 3.43
C ILE A 36 3.15 29.84 3.53
N ILE A 37 2.43 28.85 4.06
CA ILE A 37 2.91 27.46 4.21
C ILE A 37 2.73 26.74 2.87
N THR A 38 3.76 25.99 2.46
CA THR A 38 3.77 25.20 1.21
C THR A 38 4.17 23.76 1.47
N LYS A 39 3.75 22.83 0.58
CA LYS A 39 4.09 21.38 0.61
C LYS A 39 3.91 20.77 2.01
N LYS A 40 2.83 21.10 2.70
CA LYS A 40 2.64 20.70 4.09
C LYS A 40 1.18 20.36 4.41
N LEU A 41 1.02 19.38 5.30
CA LEU A 41 -0.25 19.08 5.95
C LEU A 41 -0.36 19.95 7.21
N VAL A 42 -1.40 20.75 7.28
CA VAL A 42 -1.61 21.71 8.38
C VAL A 42 -2.91 21.39 9.11
N LYS A 43 -2.87 21.35 10.44
CA LYS A 43 -4.06 21.26 11.29
C LYS A 43 -4.62 22.67 11.49
N TYR A 44 -5.87 22.86 11.11
CA TYR A 44 -6.59 24.12 11.28
C TYR A 44 -8.03 23.85 11.73
N LYS A 45 -8.44 24.45 12.83
CA LYS A 45 -9.78 24.26 13.45
C LYS A 45 -10.18 22.78 13.52
N GLY A 46 -9.30 21.95 14.11
CA GLY A 46 -9.53 20.52 14.34
C GLY A 46 -9.40 19.61 13.10
N SER A 47 -9.32 20.14 11.89
CA SER A 47 -9.18 19.37 10.65
C SER A 47 -7.81 19.52 10.04
N ARG A 48 -7.34 18.50 9.27
CA ARG A 48 -6.07 18.55 8.53
C ARG A 48 -6.33 18.87 7.06
N TYR A 49 -5.56 19.79 6.52
CA TYR A 49 -5.62 20.23 5.12
C TYR A 49 -4.23 20.20 4.49
N TYR A 50 -4.14 19.82 3.23
CA TYR A 50 -2.87 19.84 2.51
C TYR A 50 -2.77 21.09 1.62
N PHE A 51 -1.61 21.74 1.69
CA PHE A 51 -1.23 22.90 0.89
C PHE A 51 -0.09 22.52 -0.06
N GLY A 52 -0.31 22.76 -1.34
CA GLY A 52 0.61 22.39 -2.41
C GLY A 52 1.88 23.25 -2.47
N GLY A 53 2.69 23.02 -3.50
CA GLY A 53 3.95 23.77 -3.70
C GLY A 53 3.77 25.25 -3.92
N ASN A 54 2.65 25.67 -4.50
CA ASN A 54 2.26 27.06 -4.67
C ASN A 54 1.58 27.68 -3.42
N GLY A 55 1.47 26.92 -2.32
CA GLY A 55 0.81 27.35 -1.08
C GLY A 55 -0.71 27.33 -1.10
N GLN A 56 -1.33 26.98 -2.20
CA GLN A 56 -2.78 26.85 -2.28
C GLN A 56 -3.23 25.54 -1.63
N ARG A 57 -4.38 25.57 -0.95
CA ARG A 57 -5.07 24.34 -0.55
C ARG A 57 -5.45 23.56 -1.81
N VAL A 58 -5.07 22.30 -1.87
CA VAL A 58 -5.36 21.46 -3.04
C VAL A 58 -6.86 21.27 -3.24
N SER A 59 -7.27 21.04 -4.49
CA SER A 59 -8.68 20.81 -4.85
C SER A 59 -9.14 19.36 -4.71
N TRP A 60 -8.26 18.46 -4.27
CA TRP A 60 -8.53 17.01 -4.18
C TRP A 60 -9.73 16.72 -3.30
N LYS A 61 -10.65 15.91 -3.82
CA LYS A 61 -11.87 15.46 -3.16
C LYS A 61 -12.12 13.98 -3.43
N ASN A 62 -12.65 13.26 -2.45
CA ASN A 62 -13.07 11.85 -2.55
C ASN A 62 -12.03 10.93 -3.19
N CYS A 63 -10.74 11.19 -2.97
CA CYS A 63 -9.63 10.45 -3.59
C CYS A 63 -8.47 10.22 -2.63
N TRP A 64 -7.64 9.25 -2.96
CA TRP A 64 -6.35 9.02 -2.32
C TRP A 64 -5.26 9.82 -3.04
N HIS A 65 -4.38 10.44 -2.27
CA HIS A 65 -3.26 11.17 -2.84
C HIS A 65 -2.03 11.16 -1.94
N GLY A 66 -0.84 11.06 -2.56
CA GLY A 66 0.43 11.27 -1.88
C GLY A 66 0.65 12.77 -1.62
N CYS A 67 1.18 13.10 -0.46
CA CYS A 67 1.44 14.48 -0.05
C CYS A 67 2.96 14.72 0.02
N PRO A 68 3.61 15.20 -1.05
CA PRO A 68 5.04 15.56 -1.02
C PRO A 68 5.34 16.57 0.11
N GLY A 69 6.40 16.30 0.87
CA GLY A 69 6.75 17.12 2.04
C GLY A 69 5.97 16.79 3.33
N ALA A 70 4.95 15.92 3.26
CA ALA A 70 4.26 15.37 4.42
C ALA A 70 4.62 13.89 4.62
N SER A 71 5.91 13.61 4.85
CA SER A 71 6.47 12.26 5.07
C SER A 71 6.17 11.25 3.95
N ASN A 72 5.90 11.69 2.73
CA ASN A 72 5.54 10.85 1.57
C ASN A 72 4.42 9.84 1.86
N LYS A 73 3.51 10.18 2.78
CA LYS A 73 2.34 9.36 3.11
C LYS A 73 1.22 9.57 2.11
N ILE A 74 0.39 8.54 1.97
CA ILE A 74 -0.86 8.59 1.20
C ILE A 74 -1.99 8.94 2.17
N TYR A 75 -2.84 9.88 1.78
CA TYR A 75 -4.00 10.30 2.57
C TYR A 75 -5.27 10.21 1.73
N TYR A 76 -6.40 9.94 2.40
CA TYR A 76 -7.71 10.08 1.77
C TYR A 76 -8.23 11.51 1.95
N PHE A 77 -8.63 12.13 0.86
CA PHE A 77 -9.28 13.45 0.86
C PHE A 77 -10.79 13.26 0.74
N GLY A 78 -11.54 13.81 1.70
CA GLY A 78 -13.00 13.71 1.74
C GLY A 78 -13.69 14.66 0.75
N SER A 79 -14.98 14.91 0.98
CA SER A 79 -15.81 15.77 0.12
C SER A 79 -15.39 17.25 0.13
N THR A 80 -14.74 17.73 1.20
CA THR A 80 -14.18 19.08 1.27
C THR A 80 -12.80 19.10 0.64
N ALA A 81 -12.59 19.98 -0.34
CA ALA A 81 -11.32 20.10 -1.05
C ALA A 81 -10.12 20.23 -0.10
N GLY A 82 -9.11 19.41 -0.32
CA GLY A 82 -7.86 19.39 0.45
C GLY A 82 -7.99 18.97 1.91
N LYS A 83 -9.18 18.59 2.40
CA LYS A 83 -9.41 18.10 3.76
C LYS A 83 -9.14 16.61 3.83
N VAL A 84 -8.21 16.22 4.71
CA VAL A 84 -7.91 14.81 4.98
C VAL A 84 -8.99 14.19 5.87
N VAL A 85 -9.43 13.00 5.50
CA VAL A 85 -10.30 12.13 6.30
C VAL A 85 -9.53 10.87 6.68
N GLU A 86 -9.52 10.52 7.95
CA GLU A 86 -8.81 9.34 8.43
C GLU A 86 -9.51 8.06 7.94
N LYS A 87 -8.71 7.17 7.38
CA LYS A 87 -9.11 5.83 6.95
C LYS A 87 -8.17 4.81 7.57
N TYR A 88 -8.71 3.77 8.19
CA TYR A 88 -7.94 2.69 8.84
C TYR A 88 -8.29 1.33 8.26
N GLY A 89 -7.49 0.33 8.61
CA GLY A 89 -7.68 -1.04 8.16
C GLY A 89 -7.43 -1.22 6.67
N TRP A 90 -8.09 -2.19 6.09
CA TRP A 90 -8.00 -2.48 4.67
C TRP A 90 -8.68 -1.41 3.83
N GLN A 91 -7.94 -0.84 2.88
CA GLN A 91 -8.45 0.19 1.99
C GLN A 91 -8.11 -0.14 0.54
N LYS A 92 -9.13 -0.10 -0.32
CA LYS A 92 -8.98 -0.08 -1.76
C LYS A 92 -8.59 1.34 -2.17
N VAL A 93 -7.35 1.52 -2.60
CA VAL A 93 -6.83 2.83 -3.00
C VAL A 93 -7.02 3.01 -4.50
N THR A 94 -7.53 4.17 -4.89
CA THR A 94 -7.64 4.60 -6.29
C THR A 94 -6.73 5.80 -6.52
N ASP A 95 -6.27 5.99 -7.74
CA ASP A 95 -5.55 7.19 -8.13
C ASP A 95 -6.49 8.41 -8.29
N ALA A 96 -5.95 9.55 -8.69
CA ALA A 96 -6.72 10.79 -8.90
C ALA A 96 -7.74 10.70 -10.05
N LYS A 97 -7.61 9.69 -10.94
CA LYS A 97 -8.54 9.41 -12.04
C LYS A 97 -9.59 8.37 -11.64
N GLY A 98 -9.59 7.89 -10.38
CA GLY A 98 -10.48 6.85 -9.89
C GLY A 98 -10.07 5.43 -10.29
N GLN A 99 -8.92 5.25 -10.94
CA GLN A 99 -8.41 3.93 -11.33
C GLN A 99 -7.87 3.18 -10.12
N PHE A 100 -8.08 1.87 -10.09
CA PHE A 100 -7.58 1.02 -9.00
C PHE A 100 -6.06 1.02 -8.97
N PHE A 101 -5.50 1.49 -7.85
CA PHE A 101 -4.06 1.54 -7.61
C PHE A 101 -3.56 0.34 -6.82
N GLY A 102 -4.34 -0.13 -5.84
CA GLY A 102 -3.98 -1.29 -5.03
C GLY A 102 -4.76 -1.38 -3.72
N TRP A 103 -4.53 -2.49 -3.01
CA TRP A 103 -4.97 -2.64 -1.63
C TRP A 103 -3.86 -2.23 -0.68
N PHE A 104 -4.23 -1.49 0.38
CA PHE A 104 -3.36 -1.00 1.44
C PHE A 104 -3.95 -1.31 2.81
N TYR A 105 -3.10 -1.37 3.81
CA TYR A 105 -3.55 -1.44 5.21
C TYR A 105 -3.02 -0.26 5.98
N PHE A 106 -3.91 0.49 6.64
CA PHE A 106 -3.59 1.68 7.42
C PHE A 106 -3.77 1.40 8.90
N ASP A 107 -2.81 1.83 9.72
CA ASP A 107 -2.92 1.81 11.18
C ASP A 107 -3.84 2.96 11.68
N LYS A 108 -4.08 2.98 13.00
CA LYS A 108 -4.90 4.03 13.64
C LYS A 108 -4.34 5.44 13.49
N ASN A 109 -3.06 5.57 13.16
CA ASN A 109 -2.40 6.86 12.95
C ASN A 109 -2.39 7.27 11.46
N GLY A 110 -3.04 6.50 10.59
CA GLY A 110 -3.07 6.72 9.15
C GLY A 110 -1.75 6.38 8.44
N ASN A 111 -0.85 5.61 9.09
CA ASN A 111 0.32 5.08 8.43
C ASN A 111 -0.04 3.80 7.72
N HIS A 112 0.45 3.59 6.49
CA HIS A 112 0.30 2.32 5.80
C HIS A 112 1.60 1.51 5.88
N TYR A 113 1.47 0.20 5.89
CA TYR A 113 2.60 -0.71 5.89
C TYR A 113 3.37 -0.63 4.57
N LYS A 114 4.71 -0.68 4.64
CA LYS A 114 5.62 -0.67 3.48
C LYS A 114 6.76 -1.65 3.72
N SER A 115 7.19 -2.35 2.67
CA SER A 115 8.32 -3.30 2.71
C SER A 115 8.25 -4.25 3.90
N GLN A 116 7.04 -4.69 4.25
CA GLN A 116 6.80 -5.40 5.50
C GLN A 116 5.86 -6.59 5.31
N MET A 117 6.25 -7.72 5.94
CA MET A 117 5.38 -8.87 6.14
C MET A 117 4.58 -8.67 7.42
N ILE A 118 3.27 -8.85 7.36
CA ILE A 118 2.41 -8.88 8.55
C ILE A 118 1.64 -10.19 8.63
N THR A 119 1.40 -10.66 9.85
CA THR A 119 0.55 -11.84 10.10
C THR A 119 -0.63 -11.42 10.96
N ASN A 120 -1.82 -11.65 10.48
CA ASN A 120 -3.04 -11.43 11.25
C ASN A 120 -3.10 -12.44 12.39
N LYS A 121 -3.21 -11.96 13.63
CA LYS A 121 -3.18 -12.80 14.83
C LYS A 121 -4.34 -13.78 14.92
N SER A 122 -5.53 -13.40 14.48
CA SER A 122 -6.74 -14.23 14.53
C SER A 122 -6.75 -15.27 13.40
N SER A 123 -6.61 -14.83 12.15
CA SER A 123 -6.69 -15.74 10.99
C SER A 123 -5.39 -16.51 10.70
N LYS A 124 -4.26 -16.15 11.38
CA LYS A 124 -2.91 -16.67 11.11
C LYS A 124 -2.43 -16.48 9.66
N LYS A 125 -3.12 -15.66 8.88
CA LYS A 125 -2.77 -15.37 7.50
C LYS A 125 -1.70 -14.28 7.44
N SER A 126 -0.72 -14.46 6.56
CA SER A 126 0.37 -13.52 6.34
C SER A 126 0.20 -12.79 5.03
N TYR A 127 0.58 -11.53 5.02
CA TYR A 127 0.47 -10.59 3.89
C TYR A 127 1.78 -9.83 3.75
N TYR A 128 2.13 -9.43 2.55
CA TYR A 128 3.28 -8.56 2.32
C TYR A 128 2.85 -7.28 1.62
N PHE A 129 3.36 -6.16 2.11
CA PHE A 129 3.20 -4.84 1.47
C PHE A 129 4.54 -4.44 0.86
N ASN A 130 4.54 -4.12 -0.43
CA ASN A 130 5.75 -3.72 -1.16
C ASN A 130 6.27 -2.34 -0.73
N SER A 131 7.32 -1.82 -1.37
CA SER A 131 7.94 -0.53 -1.04
C SER A 131 6.99 0.67 -1.21
N THR A 132 5.98 0.57 -2.07
CA THR A 132 4.95 1.59 -2.24
C THR A 132 3.79 1.44 -1.25
N GLY A 133 3.73 0.32 -0.52
CA GLY A 133 2.66 0.00 0.43
C GLY A 133 1.49 -0.77 -0.18
N GLN A 134 1.60 -1.19 -1.45
CA GLN A 134 0.58 -2.03 -2.07
C GLN A 134 0.68 -3.47 -1.57
N LEU A 135 -0.46 -4.11 -1.37
CA LEU A 135 -0.57 -5.53 -1.07
C LEU A 135 0.02 -6.36 -2.23
N ALA A 136 0.98 -7.21 -1.91
CA ALA A 136 1.56 -8.14 -2.87
C ALA A 136 0.57 -9.25 -3.24
N THR A 137 0.55 -9.61 -4.52
CA THR A 137 -0.18 -10.75 -5.08
C THR A 137 0.71 -11.50 -6.08
N GLY A 138 0.44 -12.79 -6.28
CA GLY A 138 1.23 -13.63 -7.16
C GLY A 138 2.62 -13.92 -6.62
N LYS A 139 3.53 -14.29 -7.52
CA LYS A 139 4.92 -14.61 -7.19
C LYS A 139 5.71 -13.34 -6.90
N THR A 140 6.17 -13.19 -5.67
CA THR A 140 6.83 -11.97 -5.18
C THR A 140 8.20 -12.30 -4.61
N LYS A 141 9.24 -11.54 -4.99
CA LYS A 141 10.59 -11.61 -4.42
C LYS A 141 10.69 -10.72 -3.19
N ILE A 142 11.13 -11.28 -2.06
CA ILE A 142 11.36 -10.56 -0.82
C ILE A 142 12.76 -10.96 -0.32
N GLY A 143 13.68 -10.03 -0.35
CA GLY A 143 15.10 -10.32 -0.09
C GLY A 143 15.65 -11.36 -1.09
N LYS A 144 16.22 -12.45 -0.58
CA LYS A 144 16.79 -13.54 -1.39
C LYS A 144 15.75 -14.61 -1.78
N ASN A 145 14.55 -14.57 -1.23
CA ASN A 145 13.54 -15.60 -1.36
C ASN A 145 12.36 -15.17 -2.24
N TYR A 146 11.67 -16.16 -2.78
CA TYR A 146 10.40 -15.98 -3.47
C TYR A 146 9.25 -16.54 -2.62
N TYR A 147 8.13 -15.86 -2.66
CA TYR A 147 6.87 -16.22 -2.00
C TYR A 147 5.73 -16.17 -3.00
N PHE A 148 4.63 -16.80 -2.67
CA PHE A 148 3.43 -16.69 -3.47
C PHE A 148 2.25 -16.18 -2.62
N PHE A 149 1.57 -15.15 -3.13
CA PHE A 149 0.41 -14.54 -2.48
C PHE A 149 -0.82 -14.72 -3.37
N ALA A 150 -1.97 -15.02 -2.78
CA ALA A 150 -3.21 -15.25 -3.52
C ALA A 150 -3.56 -14.05 -4.42
N THR A 151 -3.92 -14.35 -5.67
CA THR A 151 -4.25 -13.33 -6.69
C THR A 151 -5.74 -13.05 -6.78
N SER A 152 -6.59 -14.00 -6.33
CA SER A 152 -8.03 -13.93 -6.43
C SER A 152 -8.68 -13.25 -5.23
N ASP A 153 -9.76 -12.52 -5.45
CA ASP A 153 -10.67 -12.01 -4.43
C ASP A 153 -11.70 -13.07 -3.98
N ALA A 154 -11.76 -14.22 -4.65
CA ALA A 154 -12.66 -15.29 -4.27
C ALA A 154 -12.43 -15.68 -2.82
N ASN A 155 -13.51 -15.72 -2.03
CA ASN A 155 -13.49 -16.03 -0.59
C ASN A 155 -12.60 -15.10 0.25
N ALA A 156 -12.41 -13.85 -0.16
CA ALA A 156 -11.59 -12.87 0.55
C ALA A 156 -10.11 -13.28 0.75
N HIS A 157 -9.56 -14.11 -0.12
CA HIS A 157 -8.20 -14.67 0.02
C HIS A 157 -7.09 -13.82 -0.59
N ARG A 158 -7.40 -12.76 -1.32
CA ARG A 158 -6.40 -11.91 -1.98
C ARG A 158 -5.27 -11.53 -1.03
N GLY A 159 -4.04 -11.76 -1.48
CA GLY A 159 -2.83 -11.41 -0.76
C GLY A 159 -2.45 -12.38 0.38
N TRP A 160 -3.18 -13.48 0.60
CA TRP A 160 -2.75 -14.48 1.57
C TRP A 160 -1.49 -15.19 1.09
N MET A 161 -0.48 -15.27 1.94
CA MET A 161 0.72 -16.05 1.65
C MET A 161 0.41 -17.52 1.70
N TYR A 162 0.73 -18.25 0.63
CA TYR A 162 0.65 -19.69 0.60
C TYR A 162 1.75 -20.32 1.44
N LYS A 163 1.41 -21.39 2.18
CA LYS A 163 2.31 -22.17 3.01
C LYS A 163 1.98 -23.66 2.89
N SER A 164 3.00 -24.51 2.92
CA SER A 164 2.88 -25.99 2.91
C SER A 164 1.94 -26.50 1.81
N THR A 165 2.02 -25.94 0.61
CA THR A 165 1.09 -26.28 -0.48
C THR A 165 1.69 -26.10 -1.86
N LEU A 166 1.10 -26.84 -2.82
CA LEU A 166 1.35 -26.69 -4.23
C LEU A 166 0.51 -25.54 -4.82
N ILE A 167 1.10 -24.80 -5.75
CA ILE A 167 0.49 -23.65 -6.41
C ILE A 167 0.71 -23.80 -7.91
N ARG A 168 -0.39 -23.84 -8.70
CA ARG A 168 -0.32 -23.75 -10.15
C ARG A 168 -0.48 -22.30 -10.57
N TYR A 169 0.50 -21.76 -11.30
CA TYR A 169 0.49 -20.38 -11.78
C TYR A 169 1.22 -20.26 -13.12
N GLN A 170 0.58 -19.69 -14.12
CA GLN A 170 1.13 -19.55 -15.48
C GLN A 170 1.67 -20.87 -16.04
N ASN A 171 0.87 -21.94 -15.93
CA ASN A 171 1.21 -23.31 -16.37
C ASN A 171 2.47 -23.92 -15.71
N LYS A 172 2.88 -23.40 -14.54
CA LYS A 172 3.99 -23.93 -13.75
C LYS A 172 3.52 -24.26 -12.35
N TRP A 173 4.12 -25.29 -11.76
CA TRP A 173 3.90 -25.67 -10.39
C TRP A 173 4.98 -25.11 -9.48
N TYR A 174 4.58 -24.65 -8.32
CA TYR A 174 5.44 -24.15 -7.26
C TYR A 174 5.06 -24.81 -5.95
N TYR A 175 6.05 -25.09 -5.09
CA TYR A 175 5.79 -25.52 -3.72
C TYR A 175 6.20 -24.45 -2.74
N ALA A 176 5.26 -23.98 -1.92
CA ALA A 176 5.53 -23.11 -0.78
C ALA A 176 5.79 -23.96 0.46
N GLY A 177 6.97 -23.81 1.07
CA GLY A 177 7.30 -24.48 2.32
C GLY A 177 6.49 -23.96 3.51
N GLY A 178 6.68 -24.54 4.70
CA GLY A 178 5.96 -24.15 5.92
C GLY A 178 6.15 -22.67 6.32
N ASN A 179 7.27 -22.07 5.97
CA ASN A 179 7.55 -20.65 6.14
C ASN A 179 7.09 -19.76 4.96
N GLY A 180 6.44 -20.35 3.94
CA GLY A 180 5.97 -19.68 2.74
C GLY A 180 7.03 -19.48 1.65
N VAL A 181 8.30 -19.78 1.90
CA VAL A 181 9.36 -19.67 0.89
C VAL A 181 9.15 -20.72 -0.21
N LEU A 182 9.18 -20.29 -1.47
CA LEU A 182 9.11 -21.18 -2.61
C LEU A 182 10.39 -22.03 -2.70
N LYS A 183 10.22 -23.34 -2.73
CA LYS A 183 11.34 -24.29 -2.85
C LYS A 183 11.90 -24.25 -4.27
N LYS A 184 13.22 -24.36 -4.39
CA LYS A 184 13.92 -24.30 -5.69
C LYS A 184 14.11 -25.68 -6.31
N SER A 185 14.38 -26.71 -5.49
CA SER A 185 14.66 -28.06 -5.92
C SER A 185 14.56 -29.05 -4.76
N GLY A 186 14.63 -30.35 -5.03
CA GLY A 186 14.64 -31.41 -4.04
C GLY A 186 13.30 -32.15 -3.89
N TRP A 187 13.29 -33.16 -3.04
CA TRP A 187 12.10 -33.93 -2.69
C TRP A 187 11.33 -33.23 -1.56
N GLN A 188 10.02 -33.17 -1.69
CA GLN A 188 9.16 -32.64 -0.64
C GLN A 188 8.10 -33.68 -0.29
N LYS A 189 8.08 -34.07 0.98
CA LYS A 189 7.00 -34.92 1.54
C LYS A 189 5.81 -34.00 1.84
N MET A 190 4.67 -34.37 1.30
CA MET A 190 3.41 -33.65 1.54
C MET A 190 2.51 -34.51 2.42
N ALA A 191 1.71 -33.87 3.28
CA ALA A 191 0.78 -34.61 4.13
C ALA A 191 -0.23 -35.38 3.24
N GLY A 192 -0.31 -36.72 3.44
CA GLY A 192 -1.23 -37.58 2.72
C GLY A 192 -0.80 -38.01 1.31
N THR A 193 0.41 -37.68 0.85
CA THR A 193 0.90 -38.07 -0.49
C THR A 193 2.33 -38.61 -0.46
N ALA A 194 2.71 -39.41 -1.48
CA ALA A 194 4.09 -39.78 -1.73
C ALA A 194 4.98 -38.53 -1.98
N ALA A 195 6.28 -38.64 -1.73
CA ALA A 195 7.20 -37.56 -1.97
C ALA A 195 7.26 -37.20 -3.48
N ILE A 196 7.13 -35.93 -3.84
CA ILE A 196 7.15 -35.47 -5.22
C ILE A 196 8.50 -34.82 -5.52
N PRO A 197 9.22 -35.21 -6.61
CA PRO A 197 10.46 -34.56 -7.00
C PRO A 197 10.23 -33.16 -7.57
N LEU A 198 10.96 -32.18 -7.07
CA LEU A 198 11.02 -30.84 -7.64
C LEU A 198 12.23 -30.81 -8.61
N LYS A 199 11.99 -30.90 -9.91
CA LYS A 199 13.06 -30.79 -10.92
C LYS A 199 13.46 -29.32 -11.11
N TRP A 200 14.72 -29.09 -11.51
CA TRP A 200 15.38 -27.78 -11.67
C TRP A 200 14.63 -26.73 -12.52
N ARG A 201 13.65 -27.13 -13.32
CA ARG A 201 12.89 -26.27 -14.23
C ARG A 201 11.52 -25.84 -13.72
N TRP A 202 11.28 -25.82 -12.42
CA TRP A 202 10.00 -25.34 -11.86
C TRP A 202 8.76 -26.17 -12.31
N HIS A 203 8.96 -27.40 -12.78
CA HIS A 203 7.89 -28.32 -13.13
C HIS A 203 7.75 -29.38 -12.04
N ILE A 204 6.53 -29.59 -11.57
CA ILE A 204 6.16 -30.77 -10.78
C ILE A 204 5.42 -31.68 -11.75
N GLN A 205 5.95 -32.88 -11.95
CA GLN A 205 5.23 -33.91 -12.67
C GLN A 205 4.28 -34.58 -11.67
N TRP A 206 3.01 -34.49 -11.92
CA TRP A 206 1.99 -35.18 -11.12
C TRP A 206 1.99 -36.65 -11.50
N ILE A 207 2.05 -37.56 -10.51
CA ILE A 207 1.87 -39.01 -10.67
C ILE A 207 0.55 -39.33 -9.97
N PRO A 208 -0.47 -39.85 -10.69
CA PRO A 208 -1.71 -40.30 -10.07
C PRO A 208 -1.47 -41.39 -9.03
N ASP A 209 -2.31 -41.42 -8.01
CA ASP A 209 -2.27 -42.53 -7.01
C ASP A 209 -2.46 -43.85 -7.72
N GLY A 210 -1.48 -44.74 -7.60
CA GLY A 210 -1.53 -46.11 -8.12
C GLY A 210 -0.48 -46.51 -9.16
N GLU A 211 0.30 -45.55 -9.72
CA GLU A 211 1.40 -45.91 -10.64
C GLU A 211 2.75 -45.88 -9.91
N THR A 212 3.40 -47.00 -9.81
CA THR A 212 4.81 -47.14 -9.40
C THR A 212 5.69 -46.61 -10.52
N ALA A 213 6.59 -45.68 -10.21
CA ALA A 213 7.57 -45.21 -11.14
C ALA A 213 8.43 -46.35 -11.65
N GLN A 214 8.25 -46.80 -12.90
CA GLN A 214 9.20 -47.69 -13.55
C GLN A 214 10.46 -46.86 -13.88
N ASN A 215 11.58 -47.38 -13.36
CA ASN A 215 12.89 -46.86 -13.72
C ASN A 215 13.16 -47.16 -15.21
N SER A 216 13.42 -46.11 -15.95
CA SER A 216 14.12 -46.13 -17.23
C SER A 216 15.18 -45.01 -17.26
#